data_cfb704f768b11dba7a73a3fe2fa0027f
#
_entry.id   cfb704f768b11dba7a73a3fe2fa0027f
#
_cell.length_a   1.000
_cell.length_b   1.000
_cell.length_c   1.000
_cell.angle_alpha   90.00
_cell.angle_beta   90.00
_cell.angle_gamma   90.00
#
_symmetry.space_group_name_H-M   'P 1'
#
loop_
_entity.id
_entity.type
_entity.pdbx_description
1 polymer ?
#
loop_
_entity_poly.entity_id
_entity_poly.type
_entity_poly.pdbx_seq_one_letter_code
_entity_poly.pdbx_strand_id
1 'polypeptide(L)'
;MRIITDYSGQLSAVLTLKGRRRGAYREEYEHPLGLDRAEQILAALPSTRIICKTRYRLHYRDGLVWSIDRFEGLNQGLVIAEVELADPEQRIELPPWVGEEITLNPRHGNSTLARWPIRDRRVAVAGSDHLWPGGDGWRVIPIQSSPRSVADNGGSG
;
A
#
# COMPACT_ATOMS: atom_id res chain seq x y z
N MET A 1 1.81 -5.51 -9.80
CA MET A 1 2.29 -6.84 -9.41
C MET A 1 3.06 -6.73 -8.10
N ARG A 2 3.00 -7.73 -7.25
CA ARG A 2 3.77 -7.84 -6.00
C ARG A 2 4.22 -9.28 -5.78
N ILE A 3 5.39 -9.47 -5.21
CA ILE A 3 5.82 -10.72 -4.60
C ILE A 3 5.73 -10.52 -3.09
N ILE A 4 5.18 -11.49 -2.41
CA ILE A 4 4.93 -11.46 -0.97
C ILE A 4 5.67 -12.63 -0.36
N THR A 5 6.46 -12.36 0.68
CA THR A 5 6.99 -13.38 1.59
C THR A 5 6.19 -13.29 2.87
N ASP A 6 5.52 -14.35 3.26
CA ASP A 6 4.77 -14.39 4.51
C ASP A 6 5.68 -14.69 5.72
N TYR A 7 5.10 -14.72 6.92
CA TYR A 7 5.83 -14.95 8.16
C TYR A 7 6.46 -16.37 8.26
N SER A 8 5.98 -17.32 7.44
CA SER A 8 6.56 -18.69 7.35
C SER A 8 7.71 -18.77 6.33
N GLY A 9 7.96 -17.70 5.58
CA GLY A 9 8.92 -17.65 4.49
C GLY A 9 8.34 -18.13 3.15
N GLN A 10 7.04 -18.43 3.08
CA GLN A 10 6.41 -18.84 1.83
C GLN A 10 6.26 -17.66 0.89
N LEU A 11 6.70 -17.85 -0.36
CA LEU A 11 6.59 -16.87 -1.41
C LEU A 11 5.28 -17.05 -2.19
N SER A 12 4.67 -15.93 -2.51
CA SER A 12 3.53 -15.86 -3.44
C SER A 12 3.64 -14.62 -4.31
N ALA A 13 3.01 -14.65 -5.48
CA ALA A 13 2.98 -13.50 -6.36
C ALA A 13 1.55 -13.21 -6.83
N VAL A 14 1.22 -11.92 -6.91
CA VAL A 14 -0.11 -11.43 -7.29
C VAL A 14 0.01 -10.28 -8.26
N LEU A 15 -0.74 -10.35 -9.36
CA LEU A 15 -0.99 -9.23 -10.24
C LEU A 15 -2.27 -8.52 -9.80
N THR A 16 -2.17 -7.23 -9.47
CA THR A 16 -3.32 -6.42 -9.11
C THR A 16 -3.64 -5.45 -10.25
N LEU A 17 -4.81 -5.55 -10.83
CA LEU A 17 -5.36 -4.58 -11.76
C LEU A 17 -6.22 -3.59 -10.98
N LYS A 18 -5.94 -2.32 -11.21
CA LYS A 18 -6.58 -1.23 -10.47
C LYS A 18 -7.41 -0.40 -11.43
N GLY A 19 -8.72 -0.35 -11.21
CA GLY A 19 -9.67 0.46 -11.96
C GLY A 19 -9.48 1.98 -11.74
N ARG A 20 -10.33 2.78 -12.33
CA ARG A 20 -10.36 4.23 -12.09
C ARG A 20 -10.78 4.53 -10.66
N ARG A 21 -10.08 5.46 -10.03
CA ARG A 21 -10.43 5.96 -8.70
C ARG A 21 -11.66 6.88 -8.79
N ARG A 22 -12.64 6.67 -7.89
CA ARG A 22 -13.82 7.53 -7.71
C ARG A 22 -13.90 7.93 -6.24
N GLY A 23 -13.36 9.08 -5.88
CA GLY A 23 -13.19 9.48 -4.48
C GLY A 23 -12.25 8.54 -3.74
N ALA A 24 -12.70 7.98 -2.62
CA ALA A 24 -11.97 6.97 -1.86
C ALA A 24 -12.11 5.55 -2.43
N TYR A 25 -13.08 5.33 -3.31
CA TYR A 25 -13.38 4.01 -3.90
C TYR A 25 -12.53 3.72 -5.13
N ARG A 26 -12.11 2.44 -5.24
CA ARG A 26 -11.41 1.90 -6.41
C ARG A 26 -11.65 0.41 -6.53
N GLU A 27 -12.01 -0.03 -7.73
CA GLU A 27 -12.07 -1.47 -8.03
C GLU A 27 -10.66 -2.03 -8.14
N GLU A 28 -10.42 -3.16 -7.47
CA GLU A 28 -9.16 -3.90 -7.56
C GLU A 28 -9.46 -5.37 -7.87
N TYR A 29 -8.79 -5.89 -8.89
CA TYR A 29 -8.85 -7.29 -9.29
C TYR A 29 -7.49 -7.91 -9.05
N GLU A 30 -7.45 -8.96 -8.24
CA GLU A 30 -6.23 -9.67 -7.94
C GLU A 30 -6.21 -11.02 -8.66
N HIS A 31 -5.10 -11.30 -9.31
CA HIS A 31 -4.87 -12.53 -10.03
C HIS A 31 -3.56 -13.17 -9.57
N PRO A 32 -3.58 -14.44 -9.10
CA PRO A 32 -2.37 -15.16 -8.77
C PRO A 32 -1.43 -15.23 -9.97
N LEU A 33 -0.14 -15.09 -9.71
CA LEU A 33 0.90 -15.16 -10.74
C LEU A 33 1.94 -16.19 -10.32
N GLY A 34 2.44 -16.99 -11.27
CA GLY A 34 3.56 -17.89 -11.00
C GLY A 34 4.81 -17.09 -10.58
N LEU A 35 5.54 -17.59 -9.60
CA LEU A 35 6.74 -16.91 -9.06
C LEU A 35 7.78 -16.63 -10.12
N ASP A 36 8.12 -17.63 -10.95
CA ASP A 36 9.11 -17.47 -12.03
C ASP A 36 8.75 -16.31 -12.96
N ARG A 37 7.45 -16.19 -13.28
CA ARG A 37 6.97 -15.11 -14.13
C ARG A 37 7.03 -13.76 -13.43
N ALA A 38 6.71 -13.72 -12.15
CA ALA A 38 6.81 -12.51 -11.35
C ALA A 38 8.25 -12.04 -11.22
N GLU A 39 9.19 -12.95 -10.99
CA GLU A 39 10.62 -12.64 -10.91
C GLU A 39 11.18 -12.11 -12.24
N GLN A 40 10.81 -12.74 -13.37
CA GLN A 40 11.17 -12.24 -14.70
C GLN A 40 10.68 -10.81 -14.94
N ILE A 41 9.44 -10.50 -14.54
CA ILE A 41 8.89 -9.16 -14.66
C ILE A 41 9.65 -8.18 -13.76
N LEU A 42 9.96 -8.56 -12.50
CA LEU A 42 10.73 -7.70 -11.60
C LEU A 42 12.14 -7.44 -12.12
N ALA A 43 12.81 -8.47 -12.63
CA ALA A 43 14.16 -8.33 -13.17
C ALA A 43 14.21 -7.41 -14.40
N ALA A 44 13.13 -7.32 -15.16
CA ALA A 44 13.02 -6.42 -16.31
C ALA A 44 12.68 -4.97 -15.92
N LEU A 45 12.30 -4.71 -14.68
CA LEU A 45 11.98 -3.36 -14.21
C LEU A 45 13.23 -2.66 -13.66
N PRO A 46 13.38 -1.36 -13.91
CA PRO A 46 14.38 -0.56 -13.19
C PRO A 46 14.13 -0.63 -11.68
N SER A 47 15.20 -0.76 -10.89
CA SER A 47 15.12 -0.79 -9.42
C SER A 47 14.39 0.43 -8.84
N THR A 48 14.46 1.57 -9.53
CA THR A 48 13.73 2.81 -9.20
C THR A 48 12.22 2.70 -9.37
N ARG A 49 11.69 1.59 -9.88
CA ARG A 49 10.24 1.34 -10.00
C ARG A 49 9.74 0.26 -9.08
N ILE A 50 10.57 -0.19 -8.16
CA ILE A 50 10.24 -1.24 -7.20
C ILE A 50 10.04 -0.61 -5.82
N ILE A 51 8.98 -1.01 -5.15
CA ILE A 51 8.70 -0.67 -3.75
C ILE A 51 8.94 -1.92 -2.91
N CYS A 52 9.79 -1.77 -1.91
CA CYS A 52 9.97 -2.76 -0.85
C CYS A 52 9.31 -2.24 0.42
N LYS A 53 8.51 -3.07 1.06
CA LYS A 53 7.86 -2.75 2.32
C LYS A 53 7.51 -4.01 3.10
N THR A 54 7.51 -3.90 4.41
CA THR A 54 6.96 -4.91 5.31
C THR A 54 5.57 -4.46 5.74
N ARG A 55 4.56 -5.33 5.59
CA ARG A 55 3.18 -5.08 6.02
C ARG A 55 2.87 -5.84 7.29
N TYR A 56 2.42 -5.13 8.31
CA TYR A 56 1.88 -5.68 9.55
C TYR A 56 0.36 -5.56 9.53
N ARG A 57 -0.35 -6.53 10.12
CA ARG A 57 -1.79 -6.45 10.34
C ARG A 57 -2.05 -6.34 11.83
N LEU A 58 -2.78 -5.31 12.21
CA LEU A 58 -3.15 -5.02 13.59
C LEU A 58 -4.67 -5.05 13.73
N HIS A 59 -5.18 -5.97 14.54
CA HIS A 59 -6.59 -5.95 14.95
C HIS A 59 -6.77 -4.90 16.04
N TYR A 60 -7.60 -3.89 15.78
CA TYR A 60 -7.83 -2.82 16.72
C TYR A 60 -9.16 -3.03 17.48
N ARG A 61 -9.40 -2.20 18.52
CA ARG A 61 -10.50 -2.35 19.49
C ARG A 61 -11.89 -2.30 18.86
N ASP A 62 -12.05 -1.58 17.77
CA ASP A 62 -13.29 -1.42 16.99
C ASP A 62 -13.56 -2.61 16.04
N GLY A 63 -12.74 -3.65 16.09
CA GLY A 63 -12.82 -4.81 15.21
C GLY A 63 -12.27 -4.59 13.82
N LEU A 64 -11.78 -3.40 13.50
CA LEU A 64 -11.13 -3.10 12.24
C LEU A 64 -9.71 -3.66 12.20
N VAL A 65 -9.29 -4.02 11.00
CA VAL A 65 -7.91 -4.49 10.74
C VAL A 65 -7.13 -3.38 10.05
N TRP A 66 -6.14 -2.88 10.74
CA TRP A 66 -5.21 -1.89 10.22
C TRP A 66 -4.04 -2.59 9.53
N SER A 67 -3.76 -2.22 8.30
CA SER A 67 -2.58 -2.62 7.55
C SER A 67 -1.51 -1.55 7.70
N ILE A 68 -0.40 -1.87 8.33
CA ILE A 68 0.69 -0.94 8.61
C ILE A 68 1.87 -1.29 7.70
N ASP A 69 2.17 -0.42 6.76
CA ASP A 69 3.24 -0.56 5.79
C ASP A 69 4.47 0.23 6.22
N ARG A 70 5.54 -0.46 6.59
CA ARG A 70 6.86 0.12 6.80
C ARG A 70 7.66 0.01 5.51
N PHE A 71 7.97 1.14 4.91
CA PHE A 71 8.72 1.19 3.66
C PHE A 71 10.23 1.07 3.89
N GLU A 72 10.89 0.50 2.90
CA GLU A 72 12.32 0.21 2.88
C GLU A 72 13.03 0.86 1.67
N GLY A 73 14.35 0.75 1.62
CA GLY A 73 15.16 1.27 0.51
C GLY A 73 15.03 2.79 0.33
N LEU A 74 14.69 3.23 -0.86
CA LEU A 74 14.58 4.66 -1.19
C LEU A 74 13.42 5.38 -0.47
N ASN A 75 12.46 4.63 0.07
CA ASN A 75 11.35 5.15 0.86
C ASN A 75 11.48 4.86 2.35
N GLN A 76 12.68 4.47 2.81
CA GLN A 76 12.93 4.16 4.22
C GLN A 76 12.56 5.33 5.14
N GLY A 77 11.91 5.02 6.25
CA GLY A 77 11.40 5.99 7.23
C GLY A 77 9.96 6.44 6.95
N LEU A 78 9.35 6.01 5.85
CA LEU A 78 7.92 6.17 5.64
C LEU A 78 7.18 5.00 6.28
N VAL A 79 6.14 5.32 7.04
CA VAL A 79 5.17 4.35 7.55
C VAL A 79 3.79 4.84 7.17
N ILE A 80 3.00 3.96 6.56
CA ILE A 80 1.61 4.25 6.17
C ILE A 80 0.72 3.21 6.84
N ALA A 81 -0.34 3.69 7.49
CA ALA A 81 -1.39 2.83 8.02
C ALA A 81 -2.63 2.95 7.13
N GLU A 82 -3.20 1.82 6.76
CA GLU A 82 -4.40 1.70 5.92
C GLU A 82 -5.46 0.92 6.68
N VAL A 83 -6.70 1.36 6.59
CA VAL A 83 -7.88 0.62 7.08
C VAL A 83 -8.91 0.54 5.97
N GLU A 84 -9.48 -0.65 5.77
CA GLU A 84 -10.56 -0.86 4.82
C GLU A 84 -11.90 -0.64 5.52
N LEU A 85 -12.71 0.25 4.97
CA LEU A 85 -14.03 0.58 5.48
C LEU A 85 -15.10 -0.03 4.59
N ALA A 86 -16.15 -0.58 5.20
CA ALA A 86 -17.30 -1.12 4.46
C ALA A 86 -18.15 0.00 3.83
N ASP A 87 -18.18 1.18 4.47
CA ASP A 87 -18.92 2.35 4.05
C ASP A 87 -18.03 3.60 4.12
N PRO A 88 -18.03 4.49 3.10
CA PRO A 88 -17.30 5.76 3.11
C PRO A 88 -17.61 6.65 4.29
N GLU A 89 -18.85 6.62 4.76
CA GLU A 89 -19.34 7.44 5.87
C GLU A 89 -19.13 6.77 7.23
N GLN A 90 -18.52 5.58 7.27
CA GLN A 90 -18.24 4.87 8.51
C GLN A 90 -17.32 5.70 9.39
N ARG A 91 -17.81 6.07 10.57
CA ARG A 91 -16.98 6.69 11.60
C ARG A 91 -16.08 5.65 12.25
N ILE A 92 -14.81 5.99 12.36
CA ILE A 92 -13.83 5.14 13.04
C ILE A 92 -13.18 5.92 14.18
N GLU A 93 -12.83 5.21 15.24
CA GLU A 93 -11.98 5.75 16.28
C GLU A 93 -10.52 5.66 15.84
N LEU A 94 -9.88 6.82 15.64
CA LEU A 94 -8.47 6.84 15.23
C LEU A 94 -7.59 6.42 16.41
N PRO A 95 -6.74 5.39 16.22
CA PRO A 95 -5.74 5.05 17.22
C PRO A 95 -4.80 6.22 17.53
N PRO A 96 -4.31 6.37 18.76
CA PRO A 96 -3.49 7.53 19.17
C PRO A 96 -2.12 7.62 18.46
N TRP A 97 -1.71 6.55 17.81
CA TRP A 97 -0.48 6.50 17.01
C TRP A 97 -0.68 6.90 15.53
N VAL A 98 -1.93 7.14 15.11
CA VAL A 98 -2.26 7.58 13.75
C VAL A 98 -1.90 9.04 13.57
N GLY A 99 -1.22 9.34 12.46
CA GLY A 99 -0.82 10.70 12.10
C GLY A 99 -1.78 11.38 11.15
N GLU A 100 -1.25 12.20 10.26
CA GLU A 100 -2.02 12.96 9.28
C GLU A 100 -2.74 12.04 8.28
N GLU A 101 -4.00 12.36 7.98
CA GLU A 101 -4.75 11.66 6.94
C GLU A 101 -4.24 12.05 5.55
N ILE A 102 -3.90 11.02 4.76
CA ILE A 102 -3.35 11.18 3.40
C ILE A 102 -4.18 10.49 2.32
N THR A 103 -5.43 10.15 2.60
CA THR A 103 -6.33 9.40 1.71
C THR A 103 -6.39 9.95 0.30
N LEU A 104 -6.50 11.25 0.16
CA LEU A 104 -6.60 11.92 -1.13
C LEU A 104 -5.26 12.47 -1.64
N ASN A 105 -4.17 12.23 -0.94
CA ASN A 105 -2.86 12.72 -1.34
C ASN A 105 -2.15 11.72 -2.27
N PRO A 106 -2.11 12.00 -3.60
CA PRO A 106 -1.54 11.06 -4.57
C PRO A 106 -0.02 10.86 -4.42
N ARG A 107 0.64 11.73 -3.63
CA ARG A 107 2.09 11.65 -3.40
C ARG A 107 2.51 10.40 -2.62
N HIS A 108 1.59 9.78 -1.88
CA HIS A 108 1.85 8.60 -1.05
C HIS A 108 1.38 7.28 -1.70
N GLY A 109 0.83 7.35 -2.90
CA GLY A 109 0.51 6.12 -3.66
C GLY A 109 1.77 5.37 -4.09
N ASN A 110 1.74 4.04 -4.08
CA ASN A 110 2.89 3.19 -4.42
C ASN A 110 3.53 3.54 -5.78
N SER A 111 2.72 3.84 -6.81
CA SER A 111 3.22 4.24 -8.14
C SER A 111 3.98 5.56 -8.11
N THR A 112 3.56 6.49 -7.27
CA THR A 112 4.24 7.78 -7.09
C THR A 112 5.50 7.59 -6.26
N LEU A 113 5.44 6.81 -5.18
CA LEU A 113 6.60 6.49 -4.34
C LEU A 113 7.68 5.71 -5.11
N ALA A 114 7.28 4.86 -6.06
CA ALA A 114 8.22 4.15 -6.94
C ALA A 114 8.93 5.08 -7.92
N ARG A 115 8.22 6.09 -8.45
CA ARG A 115 8.77 7.04 -9.42
C ARG A 115 9.57 8.16 -8.76
N TRP A 116 9.11 8.61 -7.59
CA TRP A 116 9.62 9.75 -6.84
C TRP A 116 9.70 9.40 -5.35
N PRO A 117 10.75 8.67 -4.96
CA PRO A 117 10.96 8.25 -3.58
C PRO A 117 11.07 9.43 -2.62
N ILE A 118 10.76 9.20 -1.35
CA ILE A 118 10.84 10.23 -0.31
C ILE A 118 12.29 10.76 -0.15
N ARG A 119 13.28 9.89 -0.29
CA ARG A 119 14.69 10.28 -0.23
C ARG A 119 15.02 11.39 -1.24
N ASP A 120 14.54 11.24 -2.47
CA ASP A 120 14.82 12.20 -3.54
C ASP A 120 14.06 13.52 -3.34
N ARG A 121 12.90 13.48 -2.69
CA ARG A 121 12.12 14.68 -2.33
C ARG A 121 12.82 15.53 -1.27
N ARG A 122 13.56 14.92 -0.34
CA ARG A 122 14.34 15.65 0.68
C ARG A 122 15.48 16.46 0.08
N VAL A 123 16.05 16.01 -1.02
CA VAL A 123 17.10 16.75 -1.74
C VAL A 123 16.51 17.94 -2.51
N ALA A 124 15.32 17.80 -3.08
CA ALA A 124 14.65 18.89 -3.81
C ALA A 124 14.11 20.01 -2.90
N VAL A 125 13.93 19.76 -1.60
CA VAL A 125 13.43 20.72 -0.60
C VAL A 125 14.54 21.36 0.22
N ALA A 126 15.81 21.05 -0.03
CA ALA A 126 16.95 21.60 0.69
C ALA A 126 17.17 23.13 0.52
N GLY A 127 16.20 23.83 -0.10
CA GLY A 127 16.13 25.30 -0.20
C GLY A 127 14.94 25.95 0.52
N SER A 128 14.10 25.20 1.21
CA SER A 128 13.04 25.74 2.07
C SER A 128 13.11 25.07 3.43
N ASP A 129 13.32 25.88 4.47
CA ASP A 129 13.45 25.50 5.88
C ASP A 129 12.19 24.85 6.51
N HIS A 130 11.45 24.10 5.76
CA HIS A 130 10.43 23.19 6.27
C HIS A 130 10.99 21.78 6.26
N LEU A 131 11.95 21.56 7.14
CA LEU A 131 12.25 20.26 7.71
C LEU A 131 10.91 19.60 8.05
N TRP A 132 10.62 18.52 7.33
CA TRP A 132 9.67 17.53 7.80
C TRP A 132 10.10 17.18 9.23
N PRO A 133 9.31 17.47 10.27
CA PRO A 133 9.69 17.07 11.60
C PRO A 133 9.85 15.57 11.57
N GLY A 134 11.06 15.10 11.73
CA GLY A 134 11.43 13.70 11.87
C GLY A 134 10.93 13.20 13.22
N GLY A 135 9.65 13.23 13.41
CA GLY A 135 8.93 12.53 14.46
C GLY A 135 8.20 11.37 13.80
N ASP A 136 8.18 10.25 14.46
CA ASP A 136 7.61 8.94 14.15
C ASP A 136 6.12 9.00 13.75
N GLY A 137 5.79 9.85 12.79
CA GLY A 137 4.42 10.12 12.33
C GLY A 137 3.92 9.01 11.40
N TRP A 138 3.08 8.16 11.93
CA TRP A 138 2.26 7.20 11.20
C TRP A 138 1.25 7.95 10.33
N ARG A 139 1.03 7.49 9.11
CA ARG A 139 0.08 8.11 8.19
C ARG A 139 -0.99 7.13 7.79
N VAL A 140 -2.23 7.58 7.76
CA VAL A 140 -3.42 6.76 7.49
C VAL A 140 -3.91 7.01 6.08
N ILE A 141 -4.19 5.93 5.36
CA ILE A 141 -4.98 5.97 4.14
C ILE A 141 -6.14 5.00 4.31
N PRO A 142 -7.39 5.44 4.44
CA PRO A 142 -8.52 4.55 4.25
C PRO A 142 -8.57 4.15 2.77
N ILE A 143 -8.51 2.86 2.49
CA ILE A 143 -8.77 2.29 1.18
C ILE A 143 -10.03 1.46 1.28
N GLN A 144 -11.06 1.89 0.57
CA GLN A 144 -12.22 1.05 0.33
C GLN A 144 -11.92 0.16 -0.87
N SER A 145 -11.69 -1.10 -0.62
CA SER A 145 -11.71 -2.15 -1.62
C SER A 145 -12.48 -3.33 -1.05
N SER A 146 -13.66 -3.58 -1.59
CA SER A 146 -14.24 -4.91 -1.47
C SER A 146 -13.58 -5.77 -2.54
N PRO A 147 -12.78 -6.78 -2.21
CA PRO A 147 -12.35 -7.75 -3.18
C PRO A 147 -13.59 -8.54 -3.63
N ARG A 148 -14.04 -8.34 -4.85
CA ARG A 148 -14.91 -9.33 -5.47
C ARG A 148 -14.02 -10.53 -5.77
N SER A 149 -14.16 -11.59 -4.98
CA SER A 149 -13.70 -12.91 -5.37
C SER A 149 -14.41 -13.26 -6.68
N VAL A 150 -13.66 -13.53 -7.73
CA VAL A 150 -14.18 -14.20 -8.90
C VAL A 150 -14.60 -15.58 -8.41
N ALA A 151 -15.91 -15.77 -8.20
CA ALA A 151 -16.46 -17.08 -7.97
C ALA A 151 -16.10 -17.94 -9.18
N ASP A 152 -15.46 -19.04 -8.90
CA ASP A 152 -15.17 -20.10 -9.85
C ASP A 152 -16.50 -20.58 -10.45
N ASN A 153 -16.79 -20.17 -11.69
CA ASN A 153 -17.91 -20.72 -12.45
C ASN A 153 -17.47 -22.11 -12.91
N GLY A 154 -17.57 -23.06 -12.01
CA GLY A 154 -17.56 -24.49 -12.33
C GLY A 154 -18.74 -24.81 -13.22
N GLY A 155 -18.57 -24.68 -14.53
CA GLY A 155 -19.47 -25.21 -15.55
C GLY A 155 -19.32 -26.71 -15.60
N SER A 156 -20.25 -27.40 -14.93
CA SER A 156 -20.57 -28.79 -15.29
C SER A 156 -21.36 -28.79 -16.59
N GLY A 157 -20.89 -29.55 -17.57
CA GLY A 157 -21.58 -29.83 -18.83
C GLY A 157 -20.69 -30.67 -19.71
#